data_8b11b501ac2376969c58b2ae4c839d07
#
_entry.id   8b11b501ac2376969c58b2ae4c839d07
#
_cell.length_a   1.000
_cell.length_b   1.000
_cell.length_c   1.000
_cell.angle_alpha   90.00
_cell.angle_beta   90.00
_cell.angle_gamma   90.00
#
_symmetry.space_group_name_H-M   'P 1'
#
loop_
_entity.id
_entity.type
_entity.pdbx_description
1 polymer ?
#
loop_
_entity_poly.entity_id
_entity_poly.type
_entity_poly.pdbx_seq_one_letter_code
_entity_poly.pdbx_strand_id
1 'polypeptide(L)'
;MKARASVLLAAIACIAALGLPAGSGLASTAATGEVAIFYYPWFSNPVRDGSWAHWYVERSGGAPVLSTRFYPTRGLYSSSNAKIVNGQMQDIGGAGIRTVVVSWWGIGSPEDARLPLVMDAAARWGMHVAIHVEPYPGRTPASTAADISRLQATGITDFYVYDPTGYPASAWADALAGLDGVRVFGQTTLIGWAKASAFDGIYTYDVGTWSGSTFARLCTQAHRAGLLCAPSVGPGFDARLATSDELVRPRLNGETYDHMWKSAIRGKADLVTITSYNEWQEGTQIEPARSQVGRRGYDGAWGLRGRSAQRAYLDDTLRWTSRFRALPTQ
;
A
#
# COMPACT_ATOMS: atom_id res chain seq x y z
N MET A 1 -54.16 1.67 78.49
CA MET A 1 -52.81 1.19 78.07
C MET A 1 -52.62 1.62 76.64
N LYS A 2 -51.66 2.53 76.44
CA LYS A 2 -51.42 3.24 75.17
C LYS A 2 -50.42 2.49 74.28
N ALA A 3 -50.79 2.07 73.13
CA ALA A 3 -49.87 1.50 72.12
C ALA A 3 -49.35 2.64 71.28
N ARG A 4 -47.99 2.74 71.12
CA ARG A 4 -47.29 3.70 70.27
C ARG A 4 -47.10 3.08 68.94
N ALA A 5 -47.57 3.71 67.86
CA ALA A 5 -47.24 3.36 66.46
C ALA A 5 -45.96 4.08 66.06
N SER A 6 -44.98 3.32 65.61
CA SER A 6 -43.76 3.83 64.99
C SER A 6 -43.92 3.92 63.48
N VAL A 7 -43.73 5.13 62.94
CA VAL A 7 -43.74 5.42 61.51
C VAL A 7 -42.32 5.21 61.00
N LEU A 8 -42.11 4.29 60.07
CA LEU A 8 -40.88 4.13 59.28
C LEU A 8 -40.97 5.04 58.05
N LEU A 9 -40.08 6.05 57.98
CA LEU A 9 -39.83 6.81 56.76
C LEU A 9 -38.91 5.98 55.84
N ALA A 10 -39.40 5.62 54.65
CA ALA A 10 -38.58 5.08 53.60
C ALA A 10 -37.98 6.23 52.78
N ALA A 11 -36.67 6.37 52.81
CA ALA A 11 -35.92 7.30 51.96
C ALA A 11 -35.73 6.65 50.57
N ILE A 12 -36.35 7.23 49.53
CA ILE A 12 -36.11 6.86 48.14
C ILE A 12 -34.85 7.57 47.69
N ALA A 13 -33.76 6.83 47.49
CA ALA A 13 -32.53 7.33 46.86
C ALA A 13 -32.73 7.33 45.32
N CYS A 14 -32.87 8.50 44.70
CA CYS A 14 -32.77 8.65 43.27
C CYS A 14 -31.31 8.48 42.84
N ILE A 15 -30.98 7.33 42.21
CA ILE A 15 -29.71 7.13 41.54
C ILE A 15 -29.82 7.83 40.18
N ALA A 16 -29.20 9.00 40.05
CA ALA A 16 -29.00 9.64 38.78
C ALA A 16 -27.95 8.81 37.97
N ALA A 17 -28.39 8.10 36.97
CA ALA A 17 -27.48 7.46 36.01
C ALA A 17 -26.78 8.57 35.20
N LEU A 18 -25.56 8.86 35.58
CA LEU A 18 -24.63 9.64 34.73
C LEU A 18 -24.32 8.81 33.50
N GLY A 19 -24.92 9.17 32.37
CA GLY A 19 -24.58 8.63 31.06
C GLY A 19 -23.11 8.96 30.78
N LEU A 20 -22.29 7.91 30.71
CA LEU A 20 -20.93 8.02 30.18
C LEU A 20 -21.05 8.41 28.68
N PRO A 21 -20.29 9.39 28.19
CA PRO A 21 -20.25 9.66 26.76
C PRO A 21 -19.74 8.41 26.04
N ALA A 22 -20.45 8.03 24.97
CA ALA A 22 -20.04 6.98 24.06
C ALA A 22 -18.59 7.21 23.63
N GLY A 23 -17.78 6.17 23.72
CA GLY A 23 -16.36 6.23 23.52
C GLY A 23 -15.98 6.93 22.23
N SER A 24 -15.15 7.95 22.37
CA SER A 24 -14.36 8.49 21.27
C SER A 24 -13.54 7.33 20.72
N GLY A 25 -13.86 6.87 19.51
CA GLY A 25 -13.02 5.94 18.79
C GLY A 25 -11.60 6.48 18.83
N LEU A 26 -10.67 5.72 19.40
CA LEU A 26 -9.26 6.04 19.35
C LEU A 26 -8.90 6.07 17.87
N ALA A 27 -8.69 7.27 17.32
CA ALA A 27 -8.07 7.40 16.01
C ALA A 27 -6.77 6.59 16.08
N SER A 28 -6.67 5.54 15.27
CA SER A 28 -5.45 4.74 15.16
C SER A 28 -4.35 5.67 14.67
N THR A 29 -3.48 6.11 15.57
CA THR A 29 -2.33 6.93 15.20
C THR A 29 -1.39 6.05 14.39
N ALA A 30 -1.09 6.45 13.15
CA ALA A 30 -0.04 5.80 12.39
C ALA A 30 1.25 5.76 13.21
N ALA A 31 1.92 4.62 13.25
CA ALA A 31 3.24 4.55 13.87
C ALA A 31 4.16 5.48 13.08
N THR A 32 4.75 6.47 13.78
CA THR A 32 5.65 7.42 13.12
C THR A 32 6.80 6.69 12.44
N GLY A 33 7.08 7.08 11.19
CA GLY A 33 8.11 6.43 10.38
C GLY A 33 7.70 5.12 9.71
N GLU A 34 6.41 4.82 9.61
CA GLU A 34 5.91 3.67 8.87
C GLU A 34 6.20 3.81 7.38
N VAL A 35 6.72 2.73 6.77
CA VAL A 35 6.93 2.65 5.32
C VAL A 35 6.30 1.36 4.82
N ALA A 36 5.42 1.50 3.84
CA ALA A 36 4.73 0.42 3.16
C ALA A 36 5.18 0.32 1.69
N ILE A 37 5.09 -0.86 1.09
CA ILE A 37 5.46 -1.06 -0.32
C ILE A 37 4.42 -1.90 -1.05
N PHE A 38 4.00 -1.45 -2.23
CA PHE A 38 3.11 -2.21 -3.09
C PHE A 38 3.83 -3.41 -3.69
N TYR A 39 3.20 -4.58 -3.60
CA TYR A 39 3.73 -5.87 -4.00
C TYR A 39 2.72 -6.64 -4.86
N TYR A 40 3.18 -7.19 -5.99
CA TYR A 40 2.36 -7.84 -7.02
C TYR A 40 2.65 -9.34 -7.11
N PRO A 41 1.82 -10.21 -6.50
CA PRO A 41 1.98 -11.67 -6.57
C PRO A 41 1.30 -12.29 -7.79
N TRP A 42 1.34 -11.67 -8.97
CA TRP A 42 0.58 -12.06 -10.15
C TRP A 42 1.40 -12.72 -11.28
N PHE A 43 2.73 -12.77 -11.13
CA PHE A 43 3.60 -13.34 -12.17
C PHE A 43 3.50 -14.86 -12.21
N SER A 44 3.42 -15.42 -13.43
CA SER A 44 3.44 -16.87 -13.68
C SER A 44 4.43 -17.22 -14.77
N ASN A 45 4.96 -18.44 -14.70
CA ASN A 45 5.77 -19.00 -15.79
C ASN A 45 5.38 -20.44 -16.11
N PRO A 46 5.64 -20.93 -17.38
CA PRO A 46 5.18 -22.24 -17.82
C PRO A 46 5.73 -23.41 -17.00
N VAL A 47 6.93 -23.29 -16.47
CA VAL A 47 7.58 -24.38 -15.73
C VAL A 47 6.83 -24.71 -14.43
N ARG A 48 6.26 -23.70 -13.78
CA ARG A 48 5.58 -23.86 -12.51
C ARG A 48 4.06 -23.77 -12.62
N ASP A 49 3.57 -22.90 -13.49
CA ASP A 49 2.16 -22.52 -13.54
C ASP A 49 1.48 -23.00 -14.84
N GLY A 50 2.23 -23.64 -15.77
CA GLY A 50 1.73 -24.11 -17.05
C GLY A 50 1.63 -23.04 -18.15
N SER A 51 1.65 -21.74 -17.79
CA SER A 51 1.54 -20.62 -18.71
C SER A 51 2.28 -19.38 -18.20
N TRP A 52 2.50 -18.42 -19.09
CA TRP A 52 2.95 -17.08 -18.74
C TRP A 52 1.79 -16.22 -18.23
N ALA A 53 2.01 -15.40 -17.20
CA ALA A 53 1.14 -14.29 -16.83
C ALA A 53 1.98 -13.08 -16.46
N HIS A 54 1.55 -11.89 -16.86
CA HIS A 54 2.12 -10.56 -16.61
C HIS A 54 3.54 -10.32 -17.15
N TRP A 55 4.30 -11.34 -17.54
CA TRP A 55 5.62 -11.16 -18.16
C TRP A 55 5.55 -10.75 -19.63
N TYR A 56 4.53 -11.15 -20.34
CA TYR A 56 4.37 -10.88 -21.76
C TYR A 56 3.04 -10.21 -22.06
N VAL A 57 3.04 -9.38 -23.09
CA VAL A 57 1.84 -8.78 -23.67
C VAL A 57 1.70 -9.25 -25.12
N GLU A 58 0.48 -9.59 -25.50
CA GLU A 58 0.12 -9.89 -26.87
C GLU A 58 0.18 -8.60 -27.71
N ARG A 59 0.73 -8.71 -28.91
CA ARG A 59 0.69 -7.62 -29.90
C ARG A 59 0.00 -8.09 -31.15
N SER A 60 -0.86 -7.25 -31.72
CA SER A 60 -1.61 -7.55 -32.94
C SER A 60 -0.65 -7.98 -34.05
N GLY A 61 -0.83 -9.22 -34.55
CA GLY A 61 -0.06 -9.77 -35.66
C GLY A 61 1.39 -10.16 -35.39
N GLY A 62 1.82 -10.20 -34.12
CA GLY A 62 3.20 -10.53 -33.73
C GLY A 62 3.32 -11.56 -32.62
N ALA A 63 4.55 -12.00 -32.35
CA ALA A 63 4.85 -12.82 -31.18
C ALA A 63 4.68 -11.97 -29.89
N PRO A 64 4.33 -12.61 -28.74
CA PRO A 64 4.26 -11.94 -27.46
C PRO A 64 5.58 -11.24 -27.11
N VAL A 65 5.49 -10.02 -26.61
CA VAL A 65 6.66 -9.20 -26.25
C VAL A 65 6.75 -9.10 -24.73
N LEU A 66 7.98 -9.23 -24.20
CA LEU A 66 8.21 -9.02 -22.77
C LEU A 66 7.76 -7.61 -22.37
N SER A 67 6.88 -7.54 -21.39
CA SER A 67 6.13 -6.34 -20.99
C SER A 67 6.97 -5.30 -20.23
N THR A 68 8.24 -5.58 -19.93
CA THR A 68 9.12 -4.70 -19.16
C THR A 68 10.40 -4.33 -19.91
N ARG A 69 10.92 -3.13 -19.66
CA ARG A 69 12.24 -2.69 -20.15
C ARG A 69 13.39 -3.20 -19.28
N PHE A 70 13.10 -3.58 -18.05
CA PHE A 70 14.09 -4.07 -17.10
C PHE A 70 14.09 -5.59 -17.05
N TYR A 71 15.14 -6.20 -16.46
CA TYR A 71 15.19 -7.64 -16.29
C TYR A 71 15.49 -8.03 -14.83
N PRO A 72 14.61 -8.85 -14.19
CA PRO A 72 14.82 -9.26 -12.82
C PRO A 72 16.10 -10.06 -12.62
N THR A 73 16.83 -9.87 -11.53
CA THR A 73 17.97 -10.73 -11.20
C THR A 73 17.53 -12.18 -10.96
N ARG A 74 16.29 -12.39 -10.55
CA ARG A 74 15.67 -13.70 -10.32
C ARG A 74 15.13 -14.36 -11.58
N GLY A 75 15.29 -13.72 -12.77
CA GLY A 75 14.70 -14.19 -14.03
C GLY A 75 13.17 -13.95 -14.05
N LEU A 76 12.51 -14.52 -15.04
CA LEU A 76 11.05 -14.44 -15.20
C LEU A 76 10.40 -15.49 -14.29
N TYR A 77 10.22 -15.12 -13.04
CA TYR A 77 9.77 -16.02 -11.96
C TYR A 77 8.27 -16.24 -11.94
N SER A 78 7.86 -17.23 -11.15
CA SER A 78 6.48 -17.43 -10.71
C SER A 78 6.30 -16.91 -9.28
N SER A 79 5.24 -16.16 -9.04
CA SER A 79 4.82 -15.71 -7.70
C SER A 79 4.25 -16.86 -6.84
N SER A 80 4.04 -18.05 -7.41
CA SER A 80 3.72 -19.26 -6.66
C SER A 80 4.96 -19.99 -6.12
N ASN A 81 6.18 -19.48 -6.40
CA ASN A 81 7.41 -20.10 -5.93
C ASN A 81 7.81 -19.55 -4.55
N ALA A 82 7.64 -20.37 -3.52
CA ALA A 82 7.95 -20.00 -2.13
C ALA A 82 9.40 -19.48 -1.94
N LYS A 83 10.39 -20.04 -2.68
CA LYS A 83 11.79 -19.56 -2.61
C LYS A 83 11.93 -18.15 -3.15
N ILE A 84 11.21 -17.82 -4.23
CA ILE A 84 11.17 -16.48 -4.81
C ILE A 84 10.52 -15.51 -3.83
N VAL A 85 9.30 -15.83 -3.35
CA VAL A 85 8.55 -14.96 -2.44
C VAL A 85 9.32 -14.71 -1.14
N ASN A 86 9.92 -15.76 -0.53
CA ASN A 86 10.78 -15.58 0.66
C ASN A 86 11.98 -14.66 0.38
N GLY A 87 12.65 -14.81 -0.77
CA GLY A 87 13.77 -13.95 -1.15
C GLY A 87 13.34 -12.50 -1.42
N GLN A 88 12.13 -12.27 -1.91
CA GLN A 88 11.54 -10.95 -2.10
C GLN A 88 11.21 -10.29 -0.74
N MET A 89 10.61 -11.05 0.20
CA MET A 89 10.35 -10.57 1.55
C MET A 89 11.65 -10.26 2.32
N GLN A 90 12.71 -11.06 2.09
CA GLN A 90 14.05 -10.76 2.61
C GLN A 90 14.57 -9.42 2.10
N ASP A 91 14.43 -9.14 0.82
CA ASP A 91 14.85 -7.87 0.22
C ASP A 91 14.08 -6.69 0.83
N ILE A 92 12.74 -6.82 0.92
CA ILE A 92 11.84 -5.79 1.46
C ILE A 92 12.16 -5.51 2.94
N GLY A 93 12.24 -6.55 3.76
CA GLY A 93 12.58 -6.42 5.18
C GLY A 93 13.99 -5.87 5.39
N GLY A 94 14.97 -6.29 4.56
CA GLY A 94 16.33 -5.79 4.56
C GLY A 94 16.44 -4.31 4.16
N ALA A 95 15.55 -3.81 3.34
CA ALA A 95 15.41 -2.38 3.00
C ALA A 95 14.73 -1.56 4.11
N GLY A 96 14.44 -2.18 5.26
CA GLY A 96 13.83 -1.50 6.40
C GLY A 96 12.31 -1.31 6.27
N ILE A 97 11.63 -1.89 5.32
CA ILE A 97 10.17 -1.80 5.16
C ILE A 97 9.51 -2.79 6.12
N ARG A 98 8.34 -2.43 6.67
CA ARG A 98 7.61 -3.27 7.63
C ARG A 98 6.19 -3.62 7.20
N THR A 99 5.65 -2.96 6.17
CA THR A 99 4.31 -3.22 5.64
C THR A 99 4.39 -3.55 4.16
N VAL A 100 3.87 -4.72 3.79
CA VAL A 100 3.77 -5.19 2.39
C VAL A 100 2.32 -5.07 1.96
N VAL A 101 2.04 -4.16 1.02
CA VAL A 101 0.70 -3.90 0.50
C VAL A 101 0.48 -4.77 -0.74
N VAL A 102 -0.24 -5.85 -0.58
CA VAL A 102 -0.43 -6.87 -1.62
C VAL A 102 -1.55 -6.45 -2.58
N SER A 103 -1.23 -6.34 -3.87
CA SER A 103 -2.23 -6.18 -4.94
C SER A 103 -3.18 -7.38 -4.94
N TRP A 104 -4.49 -7.11 -4.78
CA TRP A 104 -5.52 -8.12 -4.60
C TRP A 104 -6.74 -7.83 -5.48
N TRP A 105 -7.06 -8.76 -6.35
CA TRP A 105 -8.07 -8.65 -7.39
C TRP A 105 -9.39 -9.40 -7.09
N GLY A 106 -9.73 -9.50 -5.81
CA GLY A 106 -10.96 -10.13 -5.38
C GLY A 106 -10.79 -11.61 -5.01
N ILE A 107 -11.84 -12.15 -4.37
CA ILE A 107 -11.91 -13.56 -3.94
C ILE A 107 -11.77 -14.48 -5.16
N GLY A 108 -10.92 -15.50 -5.03
CA GLY A 108 -10.67 -16.52 -6.06
C GLY A 108 -9.72 -16.07 -7.17
N SER A 109 -9.17 -14.84 -7.11
CA SER A 109 -8.10 -14.43 -8.01
C SER A 109 -6.79 -15.20 -7.74
N PRO A 110 -5.86 -15.25 -8.70
CA PRO A 110 -4.53 -15.82 -8.44
C PRO A 110 -3.80 -15.16 -7.28
N GLU A 111 -4.00 -13.86 -7.06
CA GLU A 111 -3.43 -13.08 -5.96
C GLU A 111 -4.05 -13.49 -4.62
N ASP A 112 -5.37 -13.72 -4.57
CA ASP A 112 -6.06 -14.24 -3.39
C ASP A 112 -5.53 -15.63 -3.01
N ALA A 113 -5.36 -16.53 -3.99
CA ALA A 113 -4.80 -17.85 -3.77
C ALA A 113 -3.34 -17.84 -3.28
N ARG A 114 -2.56 -16.80 -3.63
CA ARG A 114 -1.15 -16.63 -3.24
C ARG A 114 -0.96 -15.83 -1.94
N LEU A 115 -2.02 -15.18 -1.45
CA LEU A 115 -1.96 -14.33 -0.26
C LEU A 115 -1.42 -15.05 0.98
N PRO A 116 -1.84 -16.29 1.32
CA PRO A 116 -1.28 -17.01 2.46
C PRO A 116 0.25 -17.22 2.36
N LEU A 117 0.76 -17.51 1.17
CA LEU A 117 2.20 -17.67 0.93
C LEU A 117 2.95 -16.35 1.19
N VAL A 118 2.39 -15.21 0.78
CA VAL A 118 2.99 -13.89 1.04
C VAL A 118 2.95 -13.55 2.52
N MET A 119 1.83 -13.83 3.20
CA MET A 119 1.68 -13.60 4.64
C MET A 119 2.70 -14.41 5.46
N ASP A 120 2.85 -15.70 5.16
CA ASP A 120 3.83 -16.57 5.82
C ASP A 120 5.27 -16.09 5.60
N ALA A 121 5.58 -15.67 4.38
CA ALA A 121 6.91 -15.17 4.04
C ALA A 121 7.20 -13.82 4.72
N ALA A 122 6.24 -12.89 4.74
CA ALA A 122 6.36 -11.59 5.39
C ALA A 122 6.56 -11.73 6.91
N ALA A 123 5.78 -12.61 7.56
CA ALA A 123 5.87 -12.86 8.99
C ALA A 123 7.26 -13.33 9.44
N ARG A 124 7.98 -14.12 8.63
CA ARG A 124 9.36 -14.56 8.91
C ARG A 124 10.36 -13.40 8.99
N TRP A 125 10.04 -12.27 8.39
CA TRP A 125 10.86 -11.05 8.41
C TRP A 125 10.28 -9.95 9.30
N GLY A 126 9.31 -10.29 10.15
CA GLY A 126 8.65 -9.35 11.07
C GLY A 126 7.91 -8.23 10.35
N MET A 127 7.32 -8.54 9.19
CA MET A 127 6.53 -7.61 8.40
C MET A 127 5.04 -7.91 8.52
N HIS A 128 4.21 -6.88 8.40
CA HIS A 128 2.78 -6.95 8.28
C HIS A 128 2.35 -6.97 6.81
N VAL A 129 1.23 -7.63 6.52
CA VAL A 129 0.60 -7.57 5.21
C VAL A 129 -0.60 -6.64 5.29
N ALA A 130 -0.67 -5.71 4.34
CA ALA A 130 -1.82 -4.88 4.03
C ALA A 130 -2.36 -5.27 2.64
N ILE A 131 -3.57 -4.84 2.30
CA ILE A 131 -4.18 -5.16 1.01
C ILE A 131 -4.35 -3.90 0.15
N HIS A 132 -3.90 -3.98 -1.10
CA HIS A 132 -4.29 -3.06 -2.16
C HIS A 132 -5.52 -3.62 -2.87
N VAL A 133 -6.67 -3.05 -2.58
CA VAL A 133 -7.95 -3.50 -3.17
C VAL A 133 -8.06 -2.93 -4.57
N GLU A 134 -7.79 -3.76 -5.56
CA GLU A 134 -7.79 -3.41 -6.97
C GLU A 134 -9.22 -3.29 -7.54
N PRO A 135 -9.42 -2.66 -8.72
CA PRO A 135 -10.73 -2.47 -9.32
C PRO A 135 -11.22 -3.74 -10.05
N TYR A 136 -11.35 -4.84 -9.31
CA TYR A 136 -11.82 -6.10 -9.87
C TYR A 136 -13.28 -5.99 -10.39
N PRO A 137 -13.69 -6.83 -11.36
CA PRO A 137 -15.03 -6.82 -11.92
C PRO A 137 -16.13 -6.96 -10.85
N GLY A 138 -17.07 -6.02 -10.83
CA GLY A 138 -18.16 -6.01 -9.85
C GLY A 138 -17.81 -5.42 -8.47
N ARG A 139 -16.60 -4.88 -8.28
CA ARG A 139 -16.24 -4.16 -7.05
C ARG A 139 -17.18 -2.95 -6.83
N THR A 140 -17.71 -2.86 -5.62
CA THR A 140 -18.52 -1.74 -5.12
C THR A 140 -18.04 -1.36 -3.72
N PRO A 141 -18.42 -0.22 -3.15
CA PRO A 141 -18.14 0.09 -1.74
C PRO A 141 -18.62 -1.01 -0.79
N ALA A 142 -19.83 -1.53 -0.98
CA ALA A 142 -20.39 -2.60 -0.15
C ALA A 142 -19.65 -3.93 -0.27
N SER A 143 -19.28 -4.36 -1.49
CA SER A 143 -18.46 -5.57 -1.67
C SER A 143 -17.07 -5.39 -1.09
N THR A 144 -16.46 -4.19 -1.22
CA THR A 144 -15.16 -3.87 -0.61
C THR A 144 -15.22 -3.98 0.92
N ALA A 145 -16.27 -3.46 1.56
CA ALA A 145 -16.44 -3.58 3.02
C ALA A 145 -16.58 -5.05 3.48
N ALA A 146 -17.33 -5.87 2.71
CA ALA A 146 -17.43 -7.30 2.98
C ALA A 146 -16.08 -8.03 2.84
N ASP A 147 -15.30 -7.68 1.81
CA ASP A 147 -13.95 -8.20 1.61
C ASP A 147 -12.99 -7.79 2.74
N ILE A 148 -13.05 -6.52 3.18
CA ILE A 148 -12.28 -6.02 4.33
C ILE A 148 -12.61 -6.85 5.57
N SER A 149 -13.90 -7.03 5.90
CA SER A 149 -14.32 -7.84 7.06
C SER A 149 -13.78 -9.27 7.00
N ARG A 150 -13.82 -9.91 5.82
CA ARG A 150 -13.29 -11.25 5.60
C ARG A 150 -11.77 -11.31 5.79
N LEU A 151 -11.04 -10.35 5.22
CA LEU A 151 -9.58 -10.30 5.30
C LEU A 151 -9.10 -9.89 6.69
N GLN A 152 -9.84 -9.03 7.39
CA GLN A 152 -9.59 -8.68 8.79
C GLN A 152 -9.61 -9.92 9.70
N ALA A 153 -10.49 -10.88 9.45
CA ALA A 153 -10.53 -12.15 10.19
C ALA A 153 -9.24 -12.97 10.05
N THR A 154 -8.38 -12.68 9.06
CA THR A 154 -7.05 -13.27 8.89
C THR A 154 -5.93 -12.48 9.57
N GLY A 155 -6.25 -11.37 10.25
CA GLY A 155 -5.30 -10.51 10.94
C GLY A 155 -4.82 -9.30 10.12
N ILE A 156 -5.39 -9.04 8.96
CA ILE A 156 -5.06 -7.87 8.13
C ILE A 156 -5.88 -6.67 8.62
N THR A 157 -5.21 -5.54 8.88
CA THR A 157 -5.83 -4.34 9.44
C THR A 157 -5.72 -3.10 8.58
N ASP A 158 -4.91 -3.13 7.52
CA ASP A 158 -4.67 -1.99 6.66
C ASP A 158 -5.07 -2.27 5.22
N PHE A 159 -5.88 -1.37 4.65
CA PHE A 159 -6.45 -1.51 3.32
C PHE A 159 -6.23 -0.23 2.51
N TYR A 160 -5.77 -0.39 1.29
CA TYR A 160 -5.53 0.67 0.32
C TYR A 160 -6.47 0.47 -0.85
N VAL A 161 -7.49 1.31 -0.99
CA VAL A 161 -8.50 1.19 -2.06
C VAL A 161 -8.04 1.98 -3.28
N TYR A 162 -7.73 1.27 -4.36
CA TYR A 162 -7.34 1.89 -5.62
C TYR A 162 -8.58 2.37 -6.40
N ASP A 163 -8.46 3.54 -7.05
CA ASP A 163 -9.53 4.18 -7.84
C ASP A 163 -10.93 4.13 -7.16
N PRO A 164 -11.10 4.72 -5.97
CA PRO A 164 -12.37 4.69 -5.26
C PRO A 164 -13.37 5.74 -5.77
N THR A 165 -12.93 6.73 -6.56
CA THR A 165 -13.70 7.94 -6.90
C THR A 165 -14.83 7.71 -7.91
N GLY A 166 -14.92 6.53 -8.50
CA GLY A 166 -16.04 6.12 -9.36
C GLY A 166 -17.38 5.97 -8.64
N TYR A 167 -17.39 6.02 -7.29
CA TYR A 167 -18.60 5.97 -6.47
C TYR A 167 -18.77 7.25 -5.64
N PRO A 168 -20.02 7.62 -5.27
CA PRO A 168 -20.28 8.75 -4.37
C PRO A 168 -19.62 8.54 -3.01
N ALA A 169 -19.18 9.64 -2.37
CA ALA A 169 -18.59 9.59 -1.03
C ALA A 169 -19.51 8.95 0.02
N SER A 170 -20.83 9.22 -0.05
CA SER A 170 -21.82 8.62 0.86
C SER A 170 -21.87 7.10 0.76
N ALA A 171 -21.73 6.52 -0.44
CA ALA A 171 -21.71 5.05 -0.59
C ALA A 171 -20.52 4.41 0.10
N TRP A 172 -19.35 5.07 0.12
CA TRP A 172 -18.20 4.64 0.90
C TRP A 172 -18.42 4.81 2.40
N ALA A 173 -18.93 5.98 2.82
CA ALA A 173 -19.21 6.24 4.24
C ALA A 173 -20.21 5.22 4.82
N ASP A 174 -21.29 4.92 4.09
CA ASP A 174 -22.26 3.90 4.50
C ASP A 174 -21.65 2.51 4.58
N ALA A 175 -20.79 2.15 3.62
CA ALA A 175 -20.15 0.83 3.57
C ALA A 175 -19.11 0.64 4.68
N LEU A 176 -18.32 1.68 5.00
CA LEU A 176 -17.25 1.61 5.99
C LEU A 176 -17.73 1.82 7.43
N ALA A 177 -18.95 2.32 7.65
CA ALA A 177 -19.48 2.69 8.96
C ALA A 177 -19.51 1.54 10.01
N GLY A 178 -19.46 0.29 9.58
CA GLY A 178 -19.46 -0.87 10.47
C GLY A 178 -18.09 -1.55 10.63
N LEU A 179 -17.03 -0.96 10.11
CA LEU A 179 -15.68 -1.54 10.15
C LEU A 179 -14.86 -0.92 11.30
N ASP A 180 -14.65 -1.70 12.36
CA ASP A 180 -13.83 -1.28 13.50
C ASP A 180 -12.46 -1.98 13.46
N GLY A 181 -11.42 -1.31 13.97
CA GLY A 181 -10.08 -1.89 14.12
C GLY A 181 -9.30 -2.06 12.81
N VAL A 182 -9.71 -1.39 11.74
CA VAL A 182 -9.00 -1.31 10.45
C VAL A 182 -8.67 0.13 10.10
N ARG A 183 -7.65 0.31 9.24
CA ARG A 183 -7.36 1.59 8.57
C ARG A 183 -7.64 1.44 7.07
N VAL A 184 -8.44 2.32 6.52
CA VAL A 184 -8.79 2.32 5.09
C VAL A 184 -8.30 3.60 4.42
N PHE A 185 -7.38 3.46 3.47
CA PHE A 185 -6.82 4.57 2.69
C PHE A 185 -7.44 4.61 1.30
N GLY A 186 -7.87 5.79 0.85
CA GLY A 186 -8.34 5.99 -0.51
C GLY A 186 -7.26 6.55 -1.43
N GLN A 187 -7.09 5.99 -2.63
CA GLN A 187 -6.24 6.57 -3.66
C GLN A 187 -6.92 7.82 -4.23
N THR A 188 -6.58 8.97 -3.70
CA THR A 188 -7.14 10.24 -4.17
C THR A 188 -6.34 11.45 -3.66
N THR A 189 -6.48 12.58 -4.35
CA THR A 189 -6.05 13.91 -3.88
C THR A 189 -7.23 14.82 -3.56
N LEU A 190 -8.46 14.31 -3.66
CA LEU A 190 -9.69 15.03 -3.36
C LEU A 190 -10.01 14.92 -1.86
N ILE A 191 -9.33 15.75 -1.05
CA ILE A 191 -9.37 15.67 0.42
C ILE A 191 -10.78 15.75 1.00
N GLY A 192 -11.61 16.69 0.50
CA GLY A 192 -12.99 16.81 0.95
C GLY A 192 -13.85 15.57 0.64
N TRP A 193 -13.62 14.96 -0.50
CA TRP A 193 -14.27 13.71 -0.88
C TRP A 193 -13.81 12.56 0.01
N ALA A 194 -12.49 12.39 0.21
CA ALA A 194 -11.95 11.33 1.07
C ALA A 194 -12.50 11.43 2.51
N LYS A 195 -12.59 12.64 3.05
CA LYS A 195 -13.20 12.89 4.37
C LYS A 195 -14.68 12.52 4.41
N ALA A 196 -15.44 12.92 3.38
CA ALA A 196 -16.86 12.59 3.28
C ALA A 196 -17.12 11.09 3.04
N SER A 197 -16.13 10.36 2.53
CA SER A 197 -16.14 8.91 2.31
C SER A 197 -15.78 8.10 3.55
N ALA A 198 -15.47 8.73 4.68
CA ALA A 198 -15.02 8.12 5.93
C ALA A 198 -13.72 7.28 5.78
N PHE A 199 -12.84 7.61 4.83
CA PHE A 199 -11.48 7.06 4.81
C PHE A 199 -10.66 7.59 5.98
N ASP A 200 -9.75 6.77 6.51
CA ASP A 200 -8.79 7.17 7.55
C ASP A 200 -7.65 8.02 6.99
N GLY A 201 -7.34 7.81 5.72
CA GLY A 201 -6.25 8.52 5.06
C GLY A 201 -6.34 8.48 3.52
N ILE A 202 -5.36 9.15 2.92
CA ILE A 202 -5.19 9.19 1.47
C ILE A 202 -3.80 8.71 1.07
N TYR A 203 -3.67 8.12 -0.13
CA TYR A 203 -2.40 7.85 -0.76
C TYR A 203 -2.43 8.22 -2.25
N THR A 204 -1.26 8.40 -2.89
CA THR A 204 -1.22 8.91 -4.26
C THR A 204 -0.98 7.83 -5.32
N TYR A 205 -0.38 6.71 -5.00
CA TYR A 205 0.02 5.59 -5.85
C TYR A 205 0.81 5.98 -7.11
N ASP A 206 0.16 6.69 -8.05
CA ASP A 206 0.64 6.99 -9.40
C ASP A 206 1.85 7.92 -9.40
N VAL A 207 3.03 7.32 -9.44
CA VAL A 207 4.32 8.05 -9.49
C VAL A 207 4.64 8.61 -10.88
N GLY A 208 3.92 8.20 -11.91
CA GLY A 208 3.94 8.81 -13.22
C GLY A 208 3.40 10.23 -13.18
N THR A 209 2.25 10.43 -12.57
CA THR A 209 1.56 11.71 -12.41
C THR A 209 2.13 12.54 -11.26
N TRP A 210 2.32 11.94 -10.08
CA TRP A 210 2.72 12.68 -8.86
C TRP A 210 4.24 12.64 -8.66
N SER A 211 4.90 13.77 -8.88
CA SER A 211 6.36 13.88 -8.81
C SER A 211 6.92 14.18 -7.41
N GLY A 212 6.05 14.35 -6.42
CA GLY A 212 6.42 14.82 -5.08
C GLY A 212 6.27 16.35 -4.87
N SER A 213 6.19 17.14 -5.93
CA SER A 213 6.09 18.61 -5.81
C SER A 213 4.85 19.09 -5.04
N THR A 214 3.80 18.28 -5.00
CA THR A 214 2.52 18.61 -4.34
C THR A 214 2.39 18.00 -2.95
N PHE A 215 3.28 17.12 -2.49
CA PHE A 215 3.13 16.36 -1.26
C PHE A 215 2.95 17.24 -0.01
N ALA A 216 3.73 18.32 0.11
CA ALA A 216 3.61 19.23 1.25
C ALA A 216 2.20 19.87 1.33
N ARG A 217 1.66 20.33 0.19
CA ARG A 217 0.31 20.88 0.13
C ARG A 217 -0.75 19.80 0.44
N LEU A 218 -0.59 18.62 -0.14
CA LEU A 218 -1.52 17.51 0.02
C LEU A 218 -1.60 17.07 1.48
N CYS A 219 -0.47 16.82 2.14
CA CYS A 219 -0.44 16.40 3.54
C CYS A 219 -0.96 17.51 4.48
N THR A 220 -0.62 18.78 4.22
CA THR A 220 -1.21 19.89 4.99
C THR A 220 -2.73 19.92 4.90
N GLN A 221 -3.31 19.65 3.73
CA GLN A 221 -4.76 19.61 3.55
C GLN A 221 -5.38 18.37 4.21
N ALA A 222 -4.73 17.21 4.09
CA ALA A 222 -5.17 15.96 4.73
C ALA A 222 -5.21 16.11 6.27
N HIS A 223 -4.15 16.63 6.87
CA HIS A 223 -4.07 16.87 8.32
C HIS A 223 -5.16 17.83 8.82
N ARG A 224 -5.42 18.94 8.08
CA ARG A 224 -6.52 19.86 8.42
C ARG A 224 -7.90 19.19 8.37
N ALA A 225 -8.07 18.19 7.56
CA ALA A 225 -9.28 17.38 7.48
C ALA A 225 -9.33 16.23 8.48
N GLY A 226 -8.26 16.00 9.26
CA GLY A 226 -8.13 14.88 10.19
C GLY A 226 -7.89 13.55 9.46
N LEU A 227 -7.23 13.57 8.29
CA LEU A 227 -6.87 12.38 7.52
C LEU A 227 -5.37 12.14 7.59
N LEU A 228 -4.98 10.86 7.60
CA LEU A 228 -3.60 10.44 7.41
C LEU A 228 -3.14 10.72 5.97
N CYS A 229 -1.88 11.13 5.81
CA CYS A 229 -1.28 11.40 4.52
C CYS A 229 -0.18 10.39 4.20
N ALA A 230 -0.40 9.57 3.18
CA ALA A 230 0.48 8.50 2.71
C ALA A 230 0.95 8.74 1.26
N PRO A 231 1.78 9.76 0.98
CA PRO A 231 2.25 9.98 -0.37
C PRO A 231 3.09 8.81 -0.88
N SER A 232 2.90 8.44 -2.16
CA SER A 232 3.64 7.35 -2.79
C SER A 232 4.91 7.90 -3.45
N VAL A 233 6.05 7.31 -3.09
CA VAL A 233 7.33 7.58 -3.72
C VAL A 233 7.68 6.45 -4.69
N GLY A 234 8.39 6.76 -5.77
CA GLY A 234 8.81 5.74 -6.72
C GLY A 234 10.00 6.15 -7.55
N PRO A 235 10.72 5.16 -8.13
CA PRO A 235 11.96 5.42 -8.85
C PRO A 235 11.77 6.06 -10.21
N GLY A 236 10.60 5.90 -10.80
CA GLY A 236 10.20 6.33 -12.14
C GLY A 236 9.03 5.53 -12.66
N PHE A 237 8.57 5.83 -13.87
CA PHE A 237 7.43 5.18 -14.53
C PHE A 237 7.67 5.11 -16.05
N ASP A 238 7.44 3.96 -16.67
CA ASP A 238 7.41 3.77 -18.13
C ASP A 238 6.64 2.50 -18.49
N ALA A 239 5.32 2.63 -18.71
CA ALA A 239 4.43 1.51 -19.02
C ALA A 239 4.27 1.23 -20.52
N ARG A 240 4.94 1.96 -21.41
CA ARG A 240 4.74 1.91 -22.89
C ARG A 240 4.97 0.55 -23.54
N LEU A 241 5.62 -0.40 -22.87
CA LEU A 241 5.72 -1.78 -23.37
C LEU A 241 4.52 -2.64 -23.00
N ALA A 242 3.84 -2.32 -21.91
CA ALA A 242 2.73 -3.10 -21.36
C ALA A 242 1.36 -2.52 -21.74
N THR A 243 1.25 -1.20 -21.80
CA THR A 243 0.00 -0.48 -22.04
C THR A 243 0.14 0.53 -23.18
N SER A 244 -0.93 1.25 -23.48
CA SER A 244 -0.93 2.39 -24.40
C SER A 244 -0.63 3.72 -23.69
N ASP A 245 -0.27 3.71 -22.41
CA ASP A 245 0.07 4.91 -21.68
C ASP A 245 1.42 5.49 -22.15
N GLU A 246 1.41 6.71 -22.66
CA GLU A 246 2.61 7.41 -23.13
C GLU A 246 3.33 8.20 -22.04
N LEU A 247 2.78 8.26 -20.82
CA LEU A 247 3.41 8.94 -19.71
C LEU A 247 4.74 8.28 -19.34
N VAL A 248 5.77 9.09 -19.16
CA VAL A 248 7.09 8.63 -18.72
C VAL A 248 7.62 9.54 -17.63
N ARG A 249 8.01 8.94 -16.53
CA ARG A 249 8.86 9.58 -15.52
C ARG A 249 10.21 8.88 -15.48
N PRO A 250 11.27 9.51 -15.97
CA PRO A 250 12.61 8.90 -16.01
C PRO A 250 13.16 8.73 -14.60
N ARG A 251 13.93 7.67 -14.38
CA ARG A 251 14.57 7.36 -13.09
C ARG A 251 15.72 8.32 -12.74
N LEU A 252 16.32 8.99 -13.74
CA LEU A 252 17.43 9.95 -13.61
C LEU A 252 18.55 9.43 -12.68
N ASN A 253 18.96 8.16 -12.89
CA ASN A 253 20.00 7.51 -12.09
C ASN A 253 19.77 7.55 -10.56
N GLY A 254 18.49 7.55 -10.12
CA GLY A 254 18.10 7.58 -8.71
C GLY A 254 17.60 8.95 -8.23
N GLU A 255 17.88 10.04 -8.95
CA GLU A 255 17.51 11.40 -8.54
C GLU A 255 15.98 11.56 -8.36
N THR A 256 15.18 10.93 -9.24
CA THR A 256 13.70 10.94 -9.13
C THR A 256 13.26 10.35 -7.79
N TYR A 257 13.83 9.21 -7.41
CA TYR A 257 13.50 8.54 -6.16
C TYR A 257 13.87 9.38 -4.93
N ASP A 258 15.10 9.90 -4.93
CA ASP A 258 15.59 10.81 -3.88
C ASP A 258 14.73 12.06 -3.75
N HIS A 259 14.31 12.64 -4.88
CA HIS A 259 13.46 13.83 -4.89
C HIS A 259 12.10 13.56 -4.23
N MET A 260 11.47 12.44 -4.56
CA MET A 260 10.15 12.08 -4.02
C MET A 260 10.25 11.80 -2.51
N TRP A 261 11.27 11.08 -2.05
CA TRP A 261 11.50 10.85 -0.63
C TRP A 261 11.72 12.16 0.15
N LYS A 262 12.59 13.04 -0.36
CA LYS A 262 12.80 14.38 0.24
C LYS A 262 11.49 15.15 0.32
N SER A 263 10.64 15.02 -0.69
CA SER A 263 9.36 15.73 -0.75
C SER A 263 8.33 15.16 0.23
N ALA A 264 8.26 13.84 0.40
CA ALA A 264 7.41 13.19 1.40
C ALA A 264 7.81 13.61 2.82
N ILE A 265 9.11 13.57 3.13
CA ILE A 265 9.64 14.01 4.43
C ILE A 265 9.34 15.49 4.70
N ARG A 266 9.63 16.39 3.74
CA ARG A 266 9.32 17.82 3.88
C ARG A 266 7.82 18.08 3.99
N GLY A 267 7.01 17.23 3.35
CA GLY A 267 5.55 17.28 3.40
C GLY A 267 4.97 16.81 4.73
N LYS A 268 5.80 16.30 5.64
CA LYS A 268 5.35 15.74 6.92
C LYS A 268 4.34 14.59 6.71
N ALA A 269 4.71 13.64 5.83
CA ALA A 269 3.92 12.43 5.63
C ALA A 269 3.79 11.64 6.95
N ASP A 270 2.61 11.12 7.26
CA ASP A 270 2.39 10.24 8.42
C ASP A 270 3.02 8.87 8.19
N LEU A 271 2.89 8.37 6.96
CA LEU A 271 3.56 7.19 6.45
C LEU A 271 3.96 7.42 4.99
N VAL A 272 4.89 6.62 4.48
CA VAL A 272 5.28 6.68 3.07
C VAL A 272 4.96 5.34 2.42
N THR A 273 4.27 5.37 1.26
CA THR A 273 4.11 4.18 0.42
C THR A 273 5.14 4.19 -0.71
N ILE A 274 5.59 3.02 -1.16
CA ILE A 274 6.54 2.88 -2.28
C ILE A 274 5.83 2.19 -3.44
N THR A 275 5.72 2.85 -4.55
CA THR A 275 5.30 2.30 -5.84
C THR A 275 6.52 2.05 -6.68
N SER A 276 6.98 0.80 -6.81
CA SER A 276 6.52 -0.47 -6.24
C SER A 276 7.71 -1.39 -5.90
N TYR A 277 7.47 -2.53 -5.25
CA TYR A 277 8.52 -3.55 -5.18
C TYR A 277 8.75 -4.19 -6.55
N ASN A 278 7.69 -4.69 -7.22
CA ASN A 278 7.82 -5.52 -8.41
C ASN A 278 6.77 -5.28 -9.51
N GLU A 279 6.25 -4.05 -9.66
CA GLU A 279 5.44 -3.71 -10.83
C GLU A 279 6.34 -3.46 -12.05
N TRP A 280 6.73 -4.57 -12.70
CA TRP A 280 7.67 -4.57 -13.81
C TRP A 280 7.08 -3.94 -15.07
N GLN A 281 5.76 -4.05 -15.27
CA GLN A 281 5.06 -3.56 -16.44
C GLN A 281 5.02 -2.02 -16.48
N GLU A 282 4.93 -1.40 -15.32
CA GLU A 282 4.97 0.06 -15.18
C GLU A 282 6.38 0.62 -15.05
N GLY A 283 7.39 -0.23 -14.91
CA GLY A 283 8.75 0.22 -14.69
C GLY A 283 8.96 0.94 -13.34
N THR A 284 8.07 0.74 -12.37
CA THR A 284 8.13 1.36 -11.03
C THR A 284 8.88 0.51 -10.01
N GLN A 285 9.29 -0.70 -10.38
CA GLN A 285 9.89 -1.68 -9.49
C GLN A 285 11.23 -1.20 -8.87
N ILE A 286 11.45 -1.60 -7.60
CA ILE A 286 12.76 -1.52 -6.92
C ILE A 286 13.37 -2.91 -6.68
N GLU A 287 12.68 -4.00 -7.05
CA GLU A 287 13.22 -5.34 -7.03
C GLU A 287 14.52 -5.40 -7.82
N PRO A 288 15.56 -6.12 -7.35
CA PRO A 288 16.87 -6.16 -8.03
C PRO A 288 16.77 -6.50 -9.52
N ALA A 289 17.39 -5.65 -10.35
CA ALA A 289 17.44 -5.79 -11.80
C ALA A 289 18.87 -5.87 -12.31
N ARG A 290 19.08 -6.60 -13.41
CA ARG A 290 20.39 -6.71 -14.08
C ARG A 290 20.29 -6.30 -15.54
N SER A 291 21.36 -5.69 -16.05
CA SER A 291 21.49 -5.43 -17.48
C SER A 291 21.79 -6.74 -18.24
N GLN A 292 21.13 -6.91 -19.37
CA GLN A 292 21.41 -7.97 -20.34
C GLN A 292 21.05 -7.48 -21.75
N VAL A 293 21.35 -8.29 -22.78
CA VAL A 293 21.07 -7.89 -24.18
C VAL A 293 19.59 -7.49 -24.36
N GLY A 294 19.37 -6.26 -24.81
CA GLY A 294 18.05 -5.70 -25.05
C GLY A 294 17.22 -5.34 -23.81
N ARG A 295 17.80 -5.45 -22.59
CA ARG A 295 17.12 -5.13 -21.33
C ARG A 295 18.01 -4.34 -20.40
N ARG A 296 17.39 -3.45 -19.62
CA ARG A 296 18.07 -2.60 -18.65
C ARG A 296 18.17 -3.28 -17.28
N GLY A 297 19.22 -2.97 -16.55
CA GLY A 297 19.31 -3.04 -15.11
C GLY A 297 19.33 -1.64 -14.52
N TYR A 298 19.95 -1.49 -13.36
CA TYR A 298 20.07 -0.21 -12.68
C TYR A 298 21.46 0.41 -12.82
N ASP A 299 22.24 0.01 -13.83
CA ASP A 299 23.56 0.59 -14.10
C ASP A 299 23.45 2.11 -14.28
N GLY A 300 24.29 2.84 -13.54
CA GLY A 300 24.28 4.29 -13.46
C GLY A 300 23.55 4.86 -12.23
N ALA A 301 22.66 4.09 -11.59
CA ALA A 301 21.99 4.54 -10.38
C ALA A 301 23.01 4.89 -9.28
N TRP A 302 22.96 6.13 -8.81
CA TRP A 302 23.93 6.71 -7.86
C TRP A 302 25.40 6.45 -8.23
N GLY A 303 25.71 6.39 -9.53
CA GLY A 303 27.05 6.10 -10.07
C GLY A 303 27.47 4.63 -10.01
N LEU A 304 26.64 3.72 -9.50
CA LEU A 304 26.93 2.30 -9.36
C LEU A 304 26.86 1.57 -10.72
N ARG A 305 27.59 0.44 -10.84
CA ARG A 305 27.60 -0.39 -12.05
C ARG A 305 27.69 -1.89 -11.69
N GLY A 306 27.27 -2.76 -12.61
CA GLY A 306 27.36 -4.21 -12.46
C GLY A 306 26.60 -4.73 -11.23
N ARG A 307 27.22 -5.60 -10.44
CA ARG A 307 26.54 -6.24 -9.28
C ARG A 307 26.09 -5.25 -8.21
N SER A 308 26.85 -4.19 -7.95
CA SER A 308 26.48 -3.16 -6.98
C SER A 308 25.27 -2.34 -7.42
N ALA A 309 25.10 -2.14 -8.72
CA ALA A 309 23.91 -1.45 -9.23
C ALA A 309 22.64 -2.28 -9.11
N GLN A 310 22.71 -3.62 -9.14
CA GLN A 310 21.53 -4.49 -9.16
C GLN A 310 20.59 -4.26 -7.98
N ARG A 311 21.12 -3.92 -6.80
CA ARG A 311 20.37 -3.68 -5.56
C ARG A 311 20.25 -2.22 -5.18
N ALA A 312 20.74 -1.31 -6.01
CA ALA A 312 20.91 0.11 -5.69
C ALA A 312 19.66 0.76 -5.11
N TYR A 313 18.47 0.44 -5.63
CA TYR A 313 17.21 1.00 -5.12
C TYR A 313 16.82 0.44 -3.74
N LEU A 314 17.11 -0.83 -3.43
CA LEU A 314 16.89 -1.39 -2.10
C LEU A 314 17.84 -0.78 -1.07
N ASP A 315 19.10 -0.64 -1.44
CA ASP A 315 20.13 -0.07 -0.56
C ASP A 315 19.81 1.41 -0.26
N ASP A 316 19.38 2.16 -1.26
CA ASP A 316 18.94 3.54 -1.09
C ASP A 316 17.62 3.63 -0.29
N THR A 317 16.70 2.67 -0.48
CA THR A 317 15.47 2.57 0.33
C THR A 317 15.82 2.39 1.81
N LEU A 318 16.80 1.55 2.15
CA LEU A 318 17.25 1.38 3.55
C LEU A 318 17.74 2.72 4.15
N ARG A 319 18.47 3.51 3.37
CA ARG A 319 18.91 4.85 3.78
C ARG A 319 17.72 5.77 4.08
N TRP A 320 16.70 5.77 3.20
CA TRP A 320 15.52 6.61 3.37
C TRP A 320 14.59 6.15 4.49
N THR A 321 14.34 4.84 4.62
CA THR A 321 13.52 4.29 5.69
C THR A 321 14.15 4.57 7.06
N SER A 322 15.47 4.43 7.18
CA SER A 322 16.20 4.77 8.40
C SER A 322 16.09 6.26 8.74
N ARG A 323 16.22 7.13 7.74
CA ARG A 323 16.08 8.58 7.92
C ARG A 323 14.65 8.97 8.30
N PHE A 324 13.63 8.39 7.66
CA PHE A 324 12.24 8.70 7.93
C PHE A 324 11.84 8.32 9.35
N ARG A 325 12.29 7.14 9.85
CA ARG A 325 12.05 6.71 11.21
C ARG A 325 12.76 7.53 12.29
N ALA A 326 13.88 8.14 11.96
CA ALA A 326 14.63 8.96 12.90
C ALA A 326 14.03 10.37 13.09
N LEU A 327 12.96 10.71 12.35
CA LEU A 327 12.28 12.00 12.53
C LEU A 327 11.52 12.00 13.86
N PRO A 328 11.51 13.15 14.59
CA PRO A 328 10.69 13.27 15.78
C PRO A 328 9.22 13.04 15.46
N THR A 329 8.50 12.42 16.39
CA THR A 329 7.03 12.35 16.39
C THR A 329 6.45 13.76 16.29
N GLN A 330 5.57 13.97 15.35
CA GLN A 330 4.94 15.28 15.13
C GLN A 330 3.69 15.46 15.97
#